data_9c60569815c930d9db18ec5c9c9e2d01
#
_entry.id   9c60569815c930d9db18ec5c9c9e2d01
#
_cell.length_a   1.000
_cell.length_b   1.000
_cell.length_c   1.000
_cell.angle_alpha   90.00
_cell.angle_beta   90.00
_cell.angle_gamma   90.00
#
_symmetry.space_group_name_H-M   'P 1'
#
loop_
_entity.id
_entity.type
_entity.pdbx_description
1 polymer ?
#
loop_
_entity_poly.entity_id
_entity_poly.type
_entity_poly.pdbx_seq_one_letter_code
_entity_poly.pdbx_strand_id
1 'polypeptide(L)'
;AVAVAVDLPLVIMGCKNNEKDSELFNKMSDALQGKNILVLAAKEETYKAVGASAGLAFNQKVGAESSVDINLAKQLNVLMTQLGVKPESIVMNVGTASAGYGFEYVVSTMERVRLAALGQNDNTLQMPIMTPVSTETWNVKESMASEEDMPEWGDVETRGVDMEVVTATAVLAAGSDAVILRHPESVATVSKLIDQLM
;
A
#
# COMPACT_ATOMS: atom_id res chain seq x y z
N ALA A 1 12.70 2.15 -18.41
CA ALA A 1 13.06 0.76 -18.74
C ALA A 1 11.92 -0.19 -18.39
N VAL A 2 11.51 -0.34 -17.10
CA VAL A 2 10.47 -1.32 -16.68
C VAL A 2 9.16 -1.13 -17.44
N ALA A 3 8.63 0.10 -17.51
CA ALA A 3 7.36 0.41 -18.18
C ALA A 3 7.30 0.12 -19.69
N VAL A 4 8.45 -0.16 -20.30
CA VAL A 4 8.57 -0.57 -21.72
C VAL A 4 8.73 -2.08 -21.81
N ALA A 5 9.30 -2.71 -20.78
CA ALA A 5 9.63 -4.14 -20.77
C ALA A 5 8.43 -5.02 -20.35
N VAL A 6 7.45 -4.46 -19.65
CA VAL A 6 6.30 -5.20 -19.13
C VAL A 6 4.99 -4.54 -19.53
N ASP A 7 4.00 -5.34 -19.85
CA ASP A 7 2.61 -4.92 -20.13
C ASP A 7 1.71 -5.26 -18.92
N LEU A 8 2.13 -4.77 -17.76
CA LEU A 8 1.43 -4.96 -16.48
C LEU A 8 1.10 -3.60 -15.85
N PRO A 9 0.06 -3.54 -15.02
CA PRO A 9 -0.18 -2.35 -14.19
C PRO A 9 1.03 -2.01 -13.33
N LEU A 10 1.39 -0.73 -13.26
CA LEU A 10 2.56 -0.27 -12.53
C LEU A 10 2.16 0.53 -11.29
N VAL A 11 2.80 0.20 -10.17
CA VAL A 11 2.76 0.98 -8.94
C VAL A 11 4.13 1.60 -8.71
N ILE A 12 4.18 2.91 -8.57
CA ILE A 12 5.40 3.66 -8.27
C ILE A 12 5.39 4.00 -6.78
N MET A 13 6.31 3.41 -6.05
CA MET A 13 6.46 3.65 -4.62
C MET A 13 7.60 4.65 -4.35
N GLY A 14 7.40 5.48 -3.31
CA GLY A 14 8.41 6.40 -2.82
C GLY A 14 9.47 5.72 -1.94
N CYS A 15 10.41 6.54 -1.45
CA CYS A 15 11.51 6.11 -0.59
C CYS A 15 11.35 6.59 0.88
N LYS A 16 10.14 7.00 1.27
CA LYS A 16 9.81 7.57 2.59
C LYS A 16 10.46 8.95 2.87
N ASN A 17 10.83 9.69 1.80
CA ASN A 17 11.31 11.07 1.90
C ASN A 17 10.38 11.99 1.11
N ASN A 18 9.62 12.86 1.79
CA ASN A 18 8.55 13.64 1.21
C ASN A 18 8.98 14.53 0.02
N GLU A 19 10.16 15.16 0.10
CA GLU A 19 10.68 16.03 -0.97
C GLU A 19 11.06 15.19 -2.20
N LYS A 20 11.87 14.15 -1.99
CA LYS A 20 12.30 13.23 -3.07
C LYS A 20 11.12 12.51 -3.69
N ASP A 21 10.17 12.07 -2.89
CA ASP A 21 9.00 11.34 -3.36
C ASP A 21 8.08 12.23 -4.20
N SER A 22 7.88 13.49 -3.79
CA SER A 22 7.13 14.47 -4.58
C SER A 22 7.77 14.75 -5.95
N GLU A 23 9.10 14.90 -5.98
CA GLU A 23 9.85 15.09 -7.22
C GLU A 23 9.82 13.82 -8.10
N LEU A 24 10.03 12.64 -7.49
CA LEU A 24 9.95 11.36 -8.16
C LEU A 24 8.58 11.15 -8.81
N PHE A 25 7.51 11.34 -8.06
CA PHE A 25 6.15 11.12 -8.55
C PHE A 25 5.81 12.07 -9.69
N ASN A 26 6.22 13.34 -9.60
CA ASN A 26 6.03 14.28 -10.70
C ASN A 26 6.77 13.86 -11.98
N LYS A 27 8.07 13.52 -11.87
CA LYS A 27 8.89 13.06 -13.01
C LYS A 27 8.37 11.75 -13.60
N MET A 28 7.97 10.80 -12.75
CA MET A 28 7.45 9.51 -13.22
C MET A 28 6.08 9.65 -13.87
N SER A 29 5.23 10.52 -13.34
CA SER A 29 3.92 10.81 -13.90
C SER A 29 4.01 11.43 -15.29
N ASP A 30 4.92 12.37 -15.48
CA ASP A 30 5.23 12.97 -16.78
C ASP A 30 5.80 11.94 -17.77
N ALA A 31 6.84 11.20 -17.34
CA ALA A 31 7.49 10.20 -18.19
C ALA A 31 6.58 9.03 -18.60
N LEU A 32 5.53 8.77 -17.84
CA LEU A 32 4.55 7.70 -18.06
C LEU A 32 3.17 8.25 -18.41
N GLN A 33 3.13 9.44 -18.98
CA GLN A 33 1.90 10.06 -19.47
C GLN A 33 1.16 9.11 -20.43
N GLY A 34 -0.16 9.02 -20.26
CA GLY A 34 -1.00 8.11 -21.02
C GLY A 34 -1.02 6.65 -20.54
N LYS A 35 -0.17 6.30 -19.57
CA LYS A 35 -0.25 5.01 -18.85
C LYS A 35 -1.03 5.18 -17.55
N ASN A 36 -1.93 4.23 -17.26
CA ASN A 36 -2.71 4.21 -16.03
C ASN A 36 -1.86 3.63 -14.89
N ILE A 37 -0.94 4.43 -14.35
CA ILE A 37 -0.11 4.04 -13.20
C ILE A 37 -0.74 4.47 -11.88
N LEU A 38 -0.31 3.84 -10.78
CA LEU A 38 -0.59 4.28 -9.41
C LEU A 38 0.70 4.83 -8.80
N VAL A 39 0.66 6.05 -8.26
CA VAL A 39 1.72 6.58 -7.39
C VAL A 39 1.34 6.34 -5.93
N LEU A 40 2.21 5.68 -5.17
CA LEU A 40 1.95 5.27 -3.79
C LEU A 40 3.06 5.80 -2.85
N ALA A 41 2.81 6.88 -2.05
CA ALA A 41 1.55 7.53 -1.90
C ALA A 41 1.73 9.03 -1.58
N ALA A 42 0.64 9.76 -1.72
CA ALA A 42 0.50 11.10 -1.16
C ALA A 42 0.24 11.03 0.36
N LYS A 43 0.88 11.90 1.11
CA LYS A 43 0.73 12.07 2.57
C LYS A 43 0.12 13.43 2.89
N GLU A 44 -0.15 13.70 4.16
CA GLU A 44 -0.72 14.97 4.60
C GLU A 44 0.08 16.18 4.08
N GLU A 45 1.42 16.10 4.10
CA GLU A 45 2.28 17.20 3.66
C GLU A 45 2.41 17.30 2.14
N THR A 46 2.16 16.20 1.40
CA THR A 46 2.46 16.11 -0.04
C THR A 46 1.23 15.99 -0.93
N TYR A 47 0.02 15.82 -0.37
CA TYR A 47 -1.19 15.52 -1.15
C TYR A 47 -1.49 16.56 -2.22
N LYS A 48 -1.20 17.86 -1.96
CA LYS A 48 -1.42 18.93 -2.92
C LYS A 48 -0.53 18.78 -4.15
N ALA A 49 0.77 18.55 -3.91
CA ALA A 49 1.74 18.41 -5.01
C ALA A 49 1.49 17.13 -5.80
N VAL A 50 1.32 16.00 -5.13
CA VAL A 50 1.11 14.69 -5.76
C VAL A 50 -0.27 14.61 -6.42
N GLY A 51 -1.32 15.09 -5.76
CA GLY A 51 -2.67 15.11 -6.30
C GLY A 51 -2.79 16.01 -7.54
N ALA A 52 -2.15 17.20 -7.51
CA ALA A 52 -2.16 18.11 -8.66
C ALA A 52 -1.37 17.54 -9.84
N SER A 53 -0.19 16.95 -9.62
CA SER A 53 0.61 16.38 -10.70
C SER A 53 0.04 15.05 -11.20
N ALA A 54 0.12 13.99 -10.41
CA ALA A 54 -0.29 12.65 -10.83
C ALA A 54 -1.81 12.56 -11.09
N GLY A 55 -2.63 13.08 -10.16
CA GLY A 55 -4.08 12.95 -10.24
C GLY A 55 -4.70 13.85 -11.31
N LEU A 56 -4.39 15.15 -11.28
CA LEU A 56 -5.04 16.12 -12.17
C LEU A 56 -4.33 16.26 -13.51
N ALA A 57 -3.03 16.60 -13.50
CA ALA A 57 -2.31 16.89 -14.74
C ALA A 57 -2.16 15.65 -15.63
N PHE A 58 -1.91 14.49 -15.05
CA PHE A 58 -1.63 13.26 -15.80
C PHE A 58 -2.74 12.20 -15.71
N ASN A 59 -3.83 12.46 -14.97
CA ASN A 59 -5.00 11.58 -14.82
C ASN A 59 -4.62 10.14 -14.41
N GLN A 60 -3.65 10.02 -13.50
CA GLN A 60 -3.16 8.76 -12.94
C GLN A 60 -3.83 8.46 -11.60
N LYS A 61 -3.63 7.25 -11.08
CA LYS A 61 -4.12 6.86 -9.77
C LYS A 61 -3.17 7.37 -8.67
N VAL A 62 -3.75 7.80 -7.54
CA VAL A 62 -3.00 8.35 -6.42
C VAL A 62 -3.33 7.59 -5.14
N GLY A 63 -2.32 7.08 -4.48
CA GLY A 63 -2.44 6.51 -3.13
C GLY A 63 -2.54 7.61 -2.08
N ALA A 64 -3.37 7.41 -1.06
CA ALA A 64 -3.51 8.27 0.11
C ALA A 64 -3.01 7.51 1.35
N GLU A 65 -1.87 7.92 1.91
CA GLU A 65 -1.25 7.26 3.06
C GLU A 65 -1.62 7.96 4.38
N SER A 66 -2.28 7.22 5.28
CA SER A 66 -2.80 7.75 6.54
C SER A 66 -2.13 7.18 7.81
N SER A 67 -1.16 6.28 7.65
CA SER A 67 -0.34 5.76 8.77
C SER A 67 -1.18 5.30 9.99
N VAL A 68 -2.15 4.39 9.77
CA VAL A 68 -2.99 3.77 10.81
C VAL A 68 -3.96 4.78 11.49
N ASP A 69 -4.33 5.85 10.78
CA ASP A 69 -5.29 6.84 11.25
C ASP A 69 -6.49 6.95 10.29
N ILE A 70 -7.67 6.51 10.75
CA ILE A 70 -8.91 6.57 9.97
C ILE A 70 -9.38 8.01 9.71
N ASN A 71 -9.14 8.94 10.64
CA ASN A 71 -9.54 10.34 10.45
C ASN A 71 -8.68 10.98 9.38
N LEU A 72 -7.37 10.71 9.39
CA LEU A 72 -6.46 11.16 8.34
C LEU A 72 -6.79 10.50 7.00
N ALA A 73 -7.14 9.20 6.97
CA ALA A 73 -7.58 8.53 5.74
C ALA A 73 -8.78 9.25 5.12
N LYS A 74 -9.80 9.52 5.92
CA LYS A 74 -10.98 10.29 5.48
C LYS A 74 -10.62 11.70 5.03
N GLN A 75 -9.81 12.40 5.81
CA GLN A 75 -9.38 13.76 5.52
C GLN A 75 -8.62 13.83 4.19
N LEU A 76 -7.66 12.94 3.94
CA LEU A 76 -6.90 12.90 2.69
C LEU A 76 -7.79 12.64 1.48
N ASN A 77 -8.73 11.70 1.57
CA ASN A 77 -9.67 11.43 0.49
C ASN A 77 -10.56 12.64 0.18
N VAL A 78 -11.05 13.33 1.22
CA VAL A 78 -11.82 14.57 1.07
C VAL A 78 -10.97 15.67 0.44
N LEU A 79 -9.76 15.91 0.93
CA LEU A 79 -8.86 16.95 0.44
C LEU A 79 -8.44 16.71 -1.02
N MET A 80 -8.14 15.47 -1.40
CA MET A 80 -7.82 15.13 -2.79
C MET A 80 -9.03 15.29 -3.71
N THR A 81 -10.22 14.90 -3.25
CA THR A 81 -11.46 15.10 -4.01
C THR A 81 -11.77 16.59 -4.18
N GLN A 82 -11.59 17.40 -3.12
CA GLN A 82 -11.75 18.86 -3.20
C GLN A 82 -10.71 19.52 -4.12
N LEU A 83 -9.50 18.97 -4.21
CA LEU A 83 -8.48 19.40 -5.17
C LEU A 83 -8.90 19.08 -6.62
N GLY A 84 -9.86 18.17 -6.83
CA GLY A 84 -10.39 17.76 -8.13
C GLY A 84 -9.94 16.37 -8.59
N VAL A 85 -9.20 15.62 -7.77
CA VAL A 85 -8.88 14.22 -8.06
C VAL A 85 -10.17 13.40 -7.96
N LYS A 86 -10.43 12.61 -8.99
CA LYS A 86 -11.65 11.79 -9.03
C LYS A 86 -11.61 10.69 -7.95
N PRO A 87 -12.71 10.43 -7.23
CA PRO A 87 -12.75 9.37 -6.20
C PRO A 87 -12.27 7.99 -6.70
N GLU A 88 -12.62 7.61 -7.92
CA GLU A 88 -12.19 6.36 -8.57
C GLU A 88 -10.69 6.34 -8.95
N SER A 89 -10.00 7.45 -8.77
CA SER A 89 -8.54 7.55 -8.96
C SER A 89 -7.77 7.55 -7.64
N ILE A 90 -8.47 7.45 -6.51
CA ILE A 90 -7.87 7.41 -5.17
C ILE A 90 -7.80 5.97 -4.68
N VAL A 91 -6.65 5.56 -4.15
CA VAL A 91 -6.43 4.27 -3.48
C VAL A 91 -5.95 4.57 -2.06
N MET A 92 -6.57 3.98 -1.05
CA MET A 92 -6.14 4.17 0.34
C MET A 92 -4.93 3.29 0.66
N ASN A 93 -3.94 3.85 1.34
CA ASN A 93 -2.91 3.13 2.06
C ASN A 93 -3.05 3.49 3.54
N VAL A 94 -3.74 2.64 4.29
CA VAL A 94 -4.00 2.89 5.72
C VAL A 94 -2.82 2.55 6.62
N GLY A 95 -1.67 2.25 6.03
CA GLY A 95 -0.47 1.79 6.71
C GLY A 95 -0.41 0.28 6.81
N THR A 96 0.72 -0.19 7.30
CA THR A 96 0.95 -1.62 7.59
C THR A 96 1.92 -1.78 8.75
N ALA A 97 1.89 -2.94 9.39
CA ALA A 97 2.86 -3.42 10.35
C ALA A 97 3.01 -4.92 10.17
N SER A 98 4.18 -5.47 10.44
CA SER A 98 4.37 -6.92 10.44
C SER A 98 3.57 -7.58 11.55
N ALA A 99 3.14 -8.82 11.34
CA ALA A 99 2.53 -9.63 12.38
C ALA A 99 3.43 -9.64 13.64
N GLY A 100 2.84 -9.37 14.81
CA GLY A 100 3.57 -9.23 16.08
C GLY A 100 4.15 -7.84 16.38
N TYR A 101 4.07 -6.89 15.45
CA TYR A 101 4.65 -5.54 15.59
C TYR A 101 3.57 -4.44 15.63
N GLY A 102 2.56 -4.60 16.46
CA GLY A 102 1.44 -3.67 16.54
C GLY A 102 0.42 -3.86 15.41
N PHE A 103 0.39 -5.03 14.80
CA PHE A 103 -0.48 -5.38 13.68
C PHE A 103 -1.98 -5.20 14.00
N GLU A 104 -2.37 -5.37 15.26
CA GLU A 104 -3.74 -5.14 15.76
C GLU A 104 -4.25 -3.71 15.48
N TYR A 105 -3.39 -2.71 15.45
CA TYR A 105 -3.78 -1.33 15.10
C TYR A 105 -4.12 -1.20 13.62
N VAL A 106 -3.39 -1.91 12.77
CA VAL A 106 -3.64 -1.96 11.31
C VAL A 106 -4.98 -2.62 11.05
N VAL A 107 -5.23 -3.80 11.64
CA VAL A 107 -6.49 -4.53 11.53
C VAL A 107 -7.65 -3.67 12.01
N SER A 108 -7.55 -3.11 13.22
CA SER A 108 -8.58 -2.24 13.78
C SER A 108 -8.90 -1.04 12.87
N THR A 109 -7.89 -0.44 12.26
CA THR A 109 -8.10 0.69 11.33
C THR A 109 -8.81 0.23 10.07
N MET A 110 -8.39 -0.89 9.45
CA MET A 110 -9.04 -1.43 8.25
C MET A 110 -10.50 -1.80 8.50
N GLU A 111 -10.77 -2.52 9.58
CA GLU A 111 -12.13 -2.90 9.96
C GLU A 111 -13.02 -1.66 10.18
N ARG A 112 -12.52 -0.64 10.86
CA ARG A 112 -13.24 0.62 11.06
C ARG A 112 -13.50 1.37 9.75
N VAL A 113 -12.53 1.38 8.82
CA VAL A 113 -12.72 1.94 7.47
C VAL A 113 -13.83 1.18 6.74
N ARG A 114 -13.79 -0.16 6.73
CA ARG A 114 -14.83 -0.98 6.08
C ARG A 114 -16.19 -0.82 6.74
N LEU A 115 -16.25 -0.77 8.06
CA LEU A 115 -17.49 -0.57 8.79
C LEU A 115 -18.11 0.80 8.47
N ALA A 116 -17.30 1.86 8.40
CA ALA A 116 -17.80 3.18 8.02
C ALA A 116 -18.25 3.21 6.55
N ALA A 117 -17.46 2.64 5.65
CA ALA A 117 -17.77 2.57 4.22
C ALA A 117 -19.08 1.82 3.93
N LEU A 118 -19.26 0.65 4.54
CA LEU A 118 -20.36 -0.25 4.27
C LEU A 118 -21.56 -0.03 5.22
N GLY A 119 -21.31 0.04 6.54
CA GLY A 119 -22.36 0.14 7.54
C GLY A 119 -22.96 1.54 7.68
N GLN A 120 -22.14 2.58 7.46
CA GLN A 120 -22.58 3.98 7.54
C GLN A 120 -22.72 4.63 6.16
N ASN A 121 -22.43 3.90 5.09
CA ASN A 121 -22.43 4.39 3.71
C ASN A 121 -21.56 5.65 3.52
N ASP A 122 -20.42 5.69 4.20
CA ASP A 122 -19.47 6.81 4.08
C ASP A 122 -18.69 6.69 2.76
N ASN A 123 -19.13 7.41 1.75
CA ASN A 123 -18.54 7.39 0.42
C ASN A 123 -17.10 7.91 0.37
N THR A 124 -16.66 8.63 1.39
CA THR A 124 -15.27 9.12 1.48
C THR A 124 -14.28 8.03 1.90
N LEU A 125 -14.76 6.87 2.34
CA LEU A 125 -13.97 5.70 2.75
C LEU A 125 -14.26 4.45 1.90
N GLN A 126 -14.97 4.59 0.78
CA GLN A 126 -15.29 3.48 -0.13
C GLN A 126 -14.21 3.20 -1.19
N MET A 127 -13.12 3.95 -1.20
CA MET A 127 -11.99 3.70 -2.09
C MET A 127 -11.31 2.37 -1.75
N PRO A 128 -10.68 1.70 -2.74
CA PRO A 128 -9.94 0.47 -2.49
C PRO A 128 -8.73 0.71 -1.58
N ILE A 129 -8.38 -0.31 -0.79
CA ILE A 129 -7.20 -0.32 0.09
C ILE A 129 -6.11 -1.16 -0.55
N MET A 130 -4.91 -0.59 -0.70
CA MET A 130 -3.70 -1.32 -1.08
C MET A 130 -2.67 -1.24 0.04
N THR A 131 -2.22 -2.40 0.50
CA THR A 131 -1.29 -2.51 1.64
C THR A 131 0.09 -2.94 1.19
N PRO A 132 1.12 -2.09 1.35
CA PRO A 132 2.50 -2.42 1.00
C PRO A 132 3.17 -3.27 2.10
N VAL A 133 2.76 -4.53 2.23
CA VAL A 133 3.21 -5.49 3.25
C VAL A 133 4.73 -5.63 3.27
N SER A 134 5.34 -5.72 2.09
CA SER A 134 6.79 -5.90 1.93
C SER A 134 7.65 -4.82 2.59
N THR A 135 7.12 -3.60 2.77
CA THR A 135 7.89 -2.49 3.34
C THR A 135 8.17 -2.64 4.82
N GLU A 136 7.38 -3.46 5.52
CA GLU A 136 7.53 -3.69 6.95
C GLU A 136 8.03 -5.11 7.27
N THR A 137 7.53 -6.12 6.57
CA THR A 137 7.84 -7.53 6.86
C THR A 137 9.31 -7.89 6.64
N TRP A 138 10.00 -7.23 5.72
CA TRP A 138 11.43 -7.45 5.47
C TRP A 138 12.36 -6.51 6.26
N ASN A 139 11.81 -5.79 7.26
CA ASN A 139 12.57 -4.90 8.14
C ASN A 139 12.52 -5.31 9.62
N VAL A 140 11.80 -6.38 9.94
CA VAL A 140 11.71 -6.90 11.32
C VAL A 140 12.85 -7.87 11.62
N LYS A 141 13.12 -8.08 12.90
CA LYS A 141 14.24 -8.91 13.37
C LYS A 141 14.15 -10.34 12.83
N GLU A 142 12.95 -10.91 12.81
CA GLU A 142 12.68 -12.28 12.35
C GLU A 142 13.08 -12.51 10.88
N SER A 143 12.93 -11.49 10.05
CA SER A 143 13.26 -11.55 8.61
C SER A 143 14.71 -11.12 8.32
N MET A 144 15.42 -10.52 9.29
CA MET A 144 16.72 -9.87 9.05
C MET A 144 17.87 -10.52 9.81
N ALA A 145 17.62 -11.13 10.97
CA ALA A 145 18.68 -11.74 11.78
C ALA A 145 19.30 -12.92 11.04
N SER A 146 20.63 -12.99 11.04
CA SER A 146 21.37 -14.07 10.42
C SER A 146 21.11 -15.40 11.15
N GLU A 147 21.37 -16.52 10.46
CA GLU A 147 21.32 -17.85 11.07
C GLU A 147 22.41 -18.05 12.12
N GLU A 148 23.53 -17.31 12.00
CA GLU A 148 24.62 -17.33 12.99
C GLU A 148 24.18 -16.67 14.32
N ASP A 149 23.39 -15.57 14.23
CA ASP A 149 22.88 -14.86 15.41
C ASP A 149 21.69 -15.57 16.06
N MET A 150 20.86 -16.24 15.25
CA MET A 150 19.62 -16.88 15.71
C MET A 150 19.44 -18.27 15.08
N PRO A 151 20.33 -19.22 15.39
CA PRO A 151 20.34 -20.55 14.75
C PRO A 151 19.07 -21.38 15.02
N GLU A 152 18.40 -21.13 16.14
CA GLU A 152 17.14 -21.79 16.49
C GLU A 152 15.94 -21.32 15.65
N TRP A 153 16.08 -20.22 14.91
CA TRP A 153 14.99 -19.69 14.08
C TRP A 153 14.99 -20.26 12.66
N GLY A 154 16.00 -21.05 12.29
CA GLY A 154 16.13 -21.67 10.98
C GLY A 154 16.48 -20.67 9.87
N ASP A 155 16.21 -21.06 8.64
CA ASP A 155 16.57 -20.34 7.43
C ASP A 155 15.96 -18.93 7.36
N VAL A 156 16.79 -17.93 7.07
CA VAL A 156 16.38 -16.51 7.06
C VAL A 156 15.42 -16.17 5.93
N GLU A 157 15.56 -16.79 4.76
CA GLU A 157 14.68 -16.57 3.61
C GLU A 157 13.28 -17.13 3.90
N THR A 158 13.21 -18.34 4.42
CA THR A 158 11.95 -18.98 4.83
C THR A 158 11.21 -18.14 5.86
N ARG A 159 11.89 -17.64 6.88
CA ARG A 159 11.29 -16.74 7.90
C ARG A 159 10.73 -15.45 7.29
N GLY A 160 11.46 -14.85 6.35
CA GLY A 160 11.02 -13.66 5.64
C GLY A 160 9.77 -13.91 4.80
N VAL A 161 9.71 -15.04 4.08
CA VAL A 161 8.55 -15.49 3.32
C VAL A 161 7.35 -15.73 4.25
N ASP A 162 7.55 -16.47 5.33
CA ASP A 162 6.48 -16.77 6.30
C ASP A 162 5.92 -15.50 6.93
N MET A 163 6.78 -14.57 7.33
CA MET A 163 6.38 -13.27 7.87
C MET A 163 5.54 -12.47 6.87
N GLU A 164 5.96 -12.46 5.61
CA GLU A 164 5.26 -11.74 4.55
C GLU A 164 3.90 -12.40 4.25
N VAL A 165 3.84 -13.72 4.13
CA VAL A 165 2.60 -14.47 3.85
C VAL A 165 1.58 -14.32 4.99
N VAL A 166 2.01 -14.49 6.24
CA VAL A 166 1.12 -14.34 7.41
C VAL A 166 0.55 -12.92 7.48
N THR A 167 1.41 -11.91 7.33
CA THR A 167 0.97 -10.51 7.36
C THR A 167 0.03 -10.19 6.20
N ALA A 168 0.36 -10.63 4.98
CA ALA A 168 -0.47 -10.42 3.79
C ALA A 168 -1.85 -11.06 3.93
N THR A 169 -1.90 -12.30 4.38
CA THR A 169 -3.16 -13.03 4.61
C THR A 169 -4.04 -12.30 5.62
N ALA A 170 -3.43 -11.84 6.70
CA ALA A 170 -4.16 -11.15 7.76
C ALA A 170 -4.70 -9.77 7.32
N VAL A 171 -3.94 -8.96 6.56
CA VAL A 171 -4.46 -7.68 6.04
C VAL A 171 -5.53 -7.87 4.98
N LEU A 172 -5.45 -8.91 4.14
CA LEU A 172 -6.51 -9.26 3.19
C LEU A 172 -7.79 -9.63 3.94
N ALA A 173 -7.69 -10.45 4.98
CA ALA A 173 -8.84 -10.80 5.83
C ALA A 173 -9.43 -9.59 6.57
N ALA A 174 -8.60 -8.61 6.95
CA ALA A 174 -9.03 -7.38 7.61
C ALA A 174 -9.67 -6.34 6.67
N GLY A 175 -9.59 -6.54 5.35
CA GLY A 175 -10.26 -5.68 4.37
C GLY A 175 -9.37 -4.98 3.36
N SER A 176 -8.10 -5.34 3.23
CA SER A 176 -7.27 -4.87 2.12
C SER A 176 -7.76 -5.50 0.81
N ASP A 177 -7.83 -4.71 -0.27
CA ASP A 177 -8.22 -5.20 -1.61
C ASP A 177 -7.02 -5.70 -2.41
N ALA A 178 -5.81 -5.20 -2.09
CA ALA A 178 -4.58 -5.60 -2.74
C ALA A 178 -3.39 -5.48 -1.77
N VAL A 179 -2.38 -6.31 -1.99
CA VAL A 179 -1.14 -6.29 -1.22
C VAL A 179 0.07 -6.18 -2.15
N ILE A 180 1.13 -5.54 -1.67
CA ILE A 180 2.42 -5.50 -2.34
C ILE A 180 3.37 -6.41 -1.58
N LEU A 181 3.87 -7.43 -2.27
CA LEU A 181 4.79 -8.43 -1.76
C LEU A 181 6.15 -8.32 -2.45
N ARG A 182 7.20 -8.75 -1.78
CA ARG A 182 8.57 -8.69 -2.28
C ARG A 182 9.05 -10.01 -2.85
N HIS A 183 8.73 -11.11 -2.15
CA HIS A 183 9.27 -12.42 -2.49
C HIS A 183 8.36 -13.19 -3.47
N PRO A 184 8.91 -13.79 -4.54
CA PRO A 184 8.09 -14.55 -5.51
C PRO A 184 7.31 -15.71 -4.89
N GLU A 185 7.87 -16.39 -3.89
CA GLU A 185 7.20 -17.48 -3.18
C GLU A 185 6.03 -16.97 -2.34
N SER A 186 6.18 -15.81 -1.69
CA SER A 186 5.06 -15.14 -1.01
C SER A 186 3.93 -14.82 -1.98
N VAL A 187 4.26 -14.30 -3.17
CA VAL A 187 3.28 -14.00 -4.22
C VAL A 187 2.54 -15.28 -4.64
N ALA A 188 3.28 -16.37 -4.91
CA ALA A 188 2.68 -17.64 -5.32
C ALA A 188 1.77 -18.22 -4.24
N THR A 189 2.21 -18.16 -2.98
CA THR A 189 1.47 -18.70 -1.83
C THR A 189 0.19 -17.90 -1.56
N VAL A 190 0.28 -16.57 -1.53
CA VAL A 190 -0.89 -15.70 -1.30
C VAL A 190 -1.87 -15.79 -2.48
N SER A 191 -1.39 -15.84 -3.72
CA SER A 191 -2.26 -16.05 -4.89
C SER A 191 -3.04 -17.35 -4.79
N LYS A 192 -2.38 -18.45 -4.44
CA LYS A 192 -3.02 -19.75 -4.25
C LYS A 192 -4.07 -19.73 -3.12
N LEU A 193 -3.79 -18.99 -2.04
CA LEU A 193 -4.75 -18.81 -0.95
C LEU A 193 -6.00 -18.09 -1.44
N ILE A 194 -5.84 -16.99 -2.19
CA ILE A 194 -6.95 -16.22 -2.76
C ILE A 194 -7.80 -17.12 -3.65
N ASP A 195 -7.18 -17.90 -4.56
CA ASP A 195 -7.88 -18.82 -5.45
C ASP A 195 -8.68 -19.89 -4.69
N GLN A 196 -8.23 -20.30 -3.51
CA GLN A 196 -8.94 -21.28 -2.67
C GLN A 196 -10.13 -20.70 -1.90
N LEU A 197 -10.16 -19.39 -1.70
CA LEU A 197 -11.23 -18.69 -0.98
C LEU A 197 -12.32 -18.13 -1.91
N MET A 198 -12.05 -18.02 -3.18
CA MET A 198 -12.98 -17.54 -4.21
C MET A 198 -13.70 -18.68 -4.92
#